data_3eb1bef2a2688b1d992b147b38b85124
#
_entry.id   3eb1bef2a2688b1d992b147b38b85124
#
_cell.length_a   1.000
_cell.length_b   1.000
_cell.length_c   1.000
_cell.angle_alpha   90.00
_cell.angle_beta   90.00
_cell.angle_gamma   90.00
#
_symmetry.space_group_name_H-M   'P 1'
#
loop_
_entity.id
_entity.type
_entity.pdbx_description
1 polymer ?
#
loop_
_entity_poly.entity_id
_entity_poly.type
_entity_poly.pdbx_seq_one_letter_code
_entity_poly.pdbx_strand_id
1 'polypeptide(L)'
;MNKLLYLLSVAALCMSGPSIAAAEAETAAEAEQPRFSIKPTARLLADGAVYAPDGQGFTDGVTLSDIAVGVTAGYGKWSGRVDLGFGYFKFAMKDVYVQYKFNDRHLLRLGYFIQQFGLQAAYSKSMKPTFETPVSDSYMGATPRELGLMYNMSLPCYFMGLSATFGTIGDLSAEKVTRPQIGTLGRFVWRPVAREGAVAQVGVSAWYQSPLYKRSNEDGKGSFNFSANYPTRVAKVKMLGATLQHAGNQLLVTPELLLSYKRFALQSQYYYMNVRRHRGLPAYEAQGAYVWLHCLLLGDSSYKYAPSVAGLATPGPKTLEVVAGYDYTNGSHKDVHGGISNDVHVSFNYYINKYLLARLGWRYAMARDSQALMADFGGRHHVNIIQARIQFRF
;
A
#
# COMPACT_ATOMS: atom_id res chain seq x y z
N MET A 1 11.12 -9.38 -36.03
CA MET A 1 10.20 -10.52 -36.06
C MET A 1 10.45 -11.56 -34.96
N ASN A 2 11.71 -11.81 -34.56
CA ASN A 2 12.02 -12.88 -33.55
C ASN A 2 11.72 -12.54 -32.08
N LYS A 3 11.54 -11.29 -31.68
CA LYS A 3 11.23 -10.93 -30.27
C LYS A 3 9.75 -11.09 -29.91
N LEU A 4 8.86 -10.98 -30.87
CA LEU A 4 7.41 -11.18 -30.65
C LEU A 4 7.05 -12.66 -30.52
N LEU A 5 7.77 -13.53 -31.20
CA LEU A 5 7.64 -15.00 -31.06
C LEU A 5 8.11 -15.50 -29.67
N TYR A 6 9.12 -14.86 -29.08
CA TYR A 6 9.59 -15.23 -27.73
C TYR A 6 8.58 -14.87 -26.64
N LEU A 7 7.87 -13.75 -26.77
CA LEU A 7 6.80 -13.36 -25.86
C LEU A 7 5.57 -14.28 -25.97
N LEU A 8 5.24 -14.72 -27.15
CA LEU A 8 4.14 -15.68 -27.38
C LEU A 8 4.50 -17.10 -26.89
N SER A 9 5.76 -17.54 -27.00
CA SER A 9 6.20 -18.84 -26.47
C SER A 9 6.23 -18.88 -24.96
N VAL A 10 6.56 -17.77 -24.27
CA VAL A 10 6.51 -17.70 -22.80
C VAL A 10 5.05 -17.69 -22.30
N ALA A 11 4.13 -17.05 -23.01
CA ALA A 11 2.71 -17.09 -22.67
C ALA A 11 2.10 -18.49 -22.85
N ALA A 12 2.55 -19.25 -23.86
CA ALA A 12 2.11 -20.63 -24.07
C ALA A 12 2.63 -21.60 -22.98
N LEU A 13 3.84 -21.36 -22.44
CA LEU A 13 4.37 -22.16 -21.32
C LEU A 13 3.60 -21.96 -20.00
N CYS A 14 2.98 -20.80 -19.83
CA CYS A 14 2.16 -20.50 -18.66
C CYS A 14 0.73 -21.08 -18.75
N MET A 15 0.29 -21.48 -19.93
CA MET A 15 -1.03 -22.08 -20.16
C MET A 15 -1.03 -23.62 -20.16
N SER A 16 0.13 -24.28 -20.23
CA SER A 16 0.22 -25.71 -20.08
C SER A 16 0.00 -26.09 -18.60
N GLY A 17 -1.23 -26.44 -18.26
CA GLY A 17 -1.56 -27.09 -16.98
C GLY A 17 -0.79 -28.41 -16.85
N PRO A 18 -0.60 -28.94 -15.62
CA PRO A 18 0.05 -30.22 -15.44
C PRO A 18 -0.74 -31.30 -16.17
N SER A 19 -0.04 -32.05 -17.04
CA SER A 19 -0.60 -33.23 -17.68
C SER A 19 -1.05 -34.21 -16.61
N ILE A 20 -2.23 -34.82 -16.80
CA ILE A 20 -2.85 -35.84 -15.94
C ILE A 20 -2.06 -37.16 -16.03
N ALA A 21 -0.77 -37.16 -15.79
CA ALA A 21 0.06 -38.35 -15.82
C ALA A 21 1.06 -38.34 -14.67
N ALA A 22 0.57 -38.19 -13.44
CA ALA A 22 1.33 -38.48 -12.21
C ALA A 22 0.35 -38.70 -11.03
N ALA A 23 -0.64 -39.53 -11.27
CA ALA A 23 -1.46 -40.11 -10.22
C ALA A 23 -1.09 -41.57 -10.10
N GLU A 24 0.02 -41.89 -9.42
CA GLU A 24 0.32 -43.18 -8.79
C GLU A 24 1.74 -43.15 -8.24
N ALA A 25 1.91 -42.45 -7.13
CA ALA A 25 2.96 -42.71 -6.11
C ALA A 25 2.68 -41.84 -4.87
N GLU A 26 1.48 -41.87 -4.32
CA GLU A 26 1.29 -41.52 -2.91
C GLU A 26 1.72 -42.72 -2.05
N THR A 27 3.01 -42.83 -1.81
CA THR A 27 3.50 -43.47 -0.58
C THR A 27 2.93 -42.66 0.57
N ALA A 28 2.19 -43.31 1.45
CA ALA A 28 1.61 -42.75 2.66
C ALA A 28 2.69 -42.01 3.47
N ALA A 29 2.83 -40.72 3.21
CA ALA A 29 3.48 -39.84 4.14
C ALA A 29 2.59 -39.80 5.37
N GLU A 30 3.07 -40.30 6.51
CA GLU A 30 2.45 -40.15 7.82
C GLU A 30 1.98 -38.69 7.93
N ALA A 31 0.68 -38.49 8.07
CA ALA A 31 0.09 -37.16 8.20
C ALA A 31 0.68 -36.55 9.48
N GLU A 32 1.70 -35.69 9.32
CA GLU A 32 2.28 -34.95 10.44
C GLU A 32 1.12 -34.27 11.17
N GLN A 33 0.92 -34.60 12.44
CA GLN A 33 -0.11 -33.97 13.26
C GLN A 33 0.08 -32.45 13.25
N PRO A 34 -0.97 -31.68 13.04
CA PRO A 34 -0.86 -30.23 12.94
C PRO A 34 -0.25 -29.67 14.23
N ARG A 35 0.93 -29.06 14.10
CA ARG A 35 1.63 -28.45 15.23
C ARG A 35 1.11 -27.04 15.46
N PHE A 36 0.87 -26.71 16.73
CA PHE A 36 0.57 -25.34 17.14
C PHE A 36 1.85 -24.49 17.09
N SER A 37 1.78 -23.29 16.54
CA SER A 37 2.89 -22.35 16.45
C SER A 37 2.47 -20.94 16.89
N ILE A 38 3.36 -20.28 17.65
CA ILE A 38 3.20 -18.86 18.03
C ILE A 38 4.44 -18.12 17.56
N LYS A 39 4.24 -17.00 16.85
CA LYS A 39 5.31 -16.14 16.37
C LYS A 39 5.01 -14.70 16.82
N PRO A 40 5.73 -14.17 17.81
CA PRO A 40 5.63 -12.75 18.16
C PRO A 40 6.21 -11.90 17.04
N THR A 41 5.72 -10.69 16.91
CA THR A 41 6.21 -9.67 15.97
C THR A 41 6.31 -8.34 16.66
N ALA A 42 7.33 -7.55 16.35
CA ALA A 42 7.45 -6.19 16.80
C ALA A 42 8.00 -5.28 15.70
N ARG A 43 7.65 -4.01 15.80
CA ARG A 43 8.17 -2.96 14.92
C ARG A 43 8.27 -1.65 15.67
N LEU A 44 9.41 -0.96 15.48
CA LEU A 44 9.66 0.39 15.96
C LEU A 44 10.19 1.22 14.79
N LEU A 45 9.60 2.40 14.56
CA LEU A 45 10.10 3.42 13.64
C LEU A 45 10.37 4.70 14.43
N ALA A 46 11.63 5.11 14.51
CA ALA A 46 12.06 6.40 15.05
C ALA A 46 12.46 7.30 13.88
N ASP A 47 11.77 8.41 13.73
CA ASP A 47 11.95 9.37 12.64
C ASP A 47 12.41 10.71 13.16
N GLY A 48 13.40 11.33 12.45
CA GLY A 48 13.77 12.72 12.58
C GLY A 48 13.59 13.44 11.25
N ALA A 49 13.23 14.72 11.30
CA ALA A 49 13.14 15.56 10.10
C ALA A 49 13.54 17.01 10.40
N VAL A 50 14.10 17.64 9.36
CA VAL A 50 14.42 19.08 9.28
C VAL A 50 13.77 19.63 8.02
N TYR A 51 13.21 20.83 8.11
CA TYR A 51 12.46 21.48 7.03
C TYR A 51 13.14 22.79 6.59
N ALA A 52 13.34 22.96 5.27
CA ALA A 52 13.99 24.15 4.71
C ALA A 52 13.27 24.58 3.39
N PRO A 53 13.20 25.89 3.07
CA PRO A 53 13.42 27.04 3.96
C PRO A 53 12.39 27.04 5.09
N ASP A 54 12.61 27.79 6.18
CA ASP A 54 11.80 27.80 7.39
C ASP A 54 10.32 27.66 7.07
N GLY A 55 9.86 26.40 7.14
CA GLY A 55 8.52 26.10 6.70
C GLY A 55 7.53 26.62 7.73
N GLN A 56 6.89 27.75 7.47
CA GLN A 56 5.73 28.13 8.25
C GLN A 56 4.82 26.90 8.43
N GLY A 57 4.52 26.55 9.67
CA GLY A 57 3.73 25.38 10.01
C GLY A 57 4.47 24.05 10.12
N PHE A 58 5.77 24.00 9.83
CA PHE A 58 6.61 22.81 10.07
C PHE A 58 7.54 23.02 11.26
N THR A 59 7.65 22.00 12.09
CA THR A 59 8.56 21.99 13.24
C THR A 59 9.55 20.86 13.07
N ASP A 60 10.83 21.18 13.08
CA ASP A 60 11.91 20.21 13.13
C ASP A 60 11.80 19.36 14.39
N GLY A 61 12.21 18.10 14.30
CA GLY A 61 12.18 17.26 15.48
C GLY A 61 12.33 15.78 15.22
N VAL A 62 12.05 15.02 16.26
CA VAL A 62 12.08 13.56 16.27
C VAL A 62 10.78 12.99 16.83
N THR A 63 10.41 11.81 16.37
CA THR A 63 9.20 11.13 16.86
C THR A 63 9.31 9.62 16.73
N LEU A 64 8.59 8.91 17.60
CA LEU A 64 8.30 7.48 17.43
C LEU A 64 7.04 7.35 16.57
N SER A 65 7.23 7.31 15.27
CA SER A 65 6.15 7.40 14.29
C SER A 65 5.33 6.12 14.16
N ASP A 66 5.88 4.98 14.54
CA ASP A 66 5.19 3.69 14.56
C ASP A 66 5.83 2.74 15.57
N ILE A 67 5.03 2.32 16.52
CA ILE A 67 5.34 1.21 17.41
C ILE A 67 4.25 0.18 17.17
N ALA A 68 4.61 -1.07 16.94
CA ALA A 68 3.66 -2.14 16.81
C ALA A 68 4.17 -3.41 17.49
N VAL A 69 3.29 -4.07 18.18
CA VAL A 69 3.51 -5.41 18.73
C VAL A 69 2.38 -6.31 18.30
N GLY A 70 2.67 -7.56 18.05
CA GLY A 70 1.66 -8.50 17.58
C GLY A 70 2.06 -9.93 17.75
N VAL A 71 1.13 -10.80 17.45
CA VAL A 71 1.32 -12.24 17.48
C VAL A 71 0.62 -12.89 16.28
N THR A 72 1.28 -13.85 15.68
CA THR A 72 0.67 -14.77 14.72
C THR A 72 0.64 -16.16 15.33
N ALA A 73 -0.55 -16.73 15.47
CA ALA A 73 -0.75 -18.12 15.90
C ALA A 73 -1.15 -18.97 14.71
N GLY A 74 -0.67 -20.21 14.63
CA GLY A 74 -0.97 -21.14 13.56
C GLY A 74 -1.25 -22.55 14.06
N TYR A 75 -2.23 -23.22 13.43
CA TYR A 75 -2.55 -24.63 13.66
C TYR A 75 -3.03 -25.27 12.35
N GLY A 76 -2.24 -26.17 11.80
CA GLY A 76 -2.51 -26.80 10.50
C GLY A 76 -2.65 -25.75 9.40
N LYS A 77 -3.80 -25.75 8.71
CA LYS A 77 -4.13 -24.80 7.64
C LYS A 77 -4.67 -23.45 8.14
N TRP A 78 -4.96 -23.32 9.42
CA TRP A 78 -5.46 -22.10 10.04
C TRP A 78 -4.31 -21.25 10.60
N SER A 79 -4.43 -19.94 10.49
CA SER A 79 -3.62 -19.01 11.25
C SER A 79 -4.39 -17.74 11.56
N GLY A 80 -4.07 -17.14 12.70
CA GLY A 80 -4.63 -15.86 13.12
C GLY A 80 -3.52 -14.88 13.45
N ARG A 81 -3.79 -13.59 13.27
CA ARG A 81 -2.87 -12.50 13.59
C ARG A 81 -3.60 -11.41 14.36
N VAL A 82 -2.93 -10.89 15.38
CA VAL A 82 -3.34 -9.70 16.10
C VAL A 82 -2.15 -8.77 16.19
N ASP A 83 -2.26 -7.55 15.63
CA ASP A 83 -1.27 -6.48 15.73
C ASP A 83 -1.89 -5.25 16.36
N LEU A 84 -1.25 -4.71 17.42
CA LEU A 84 -1.59 -3.47 18.10
C LEU A 84 -0.54 -2.42 17.81
N GLY A 85 -0.94 -1.17 17.67
CA GLY A 85 -0.07 -0.06 17.38
C GLY A 85 -0.14 1.05 18.42
N PHE A 86 1.00 1.69 18.68
CA PHE A 86 1.16 2.77 19.65
C PHE A 86 1.94 3.97 19.05
N GLY A 87 1.87 4.16 17.74
CA GLY A 87 2.54 5.28 17.09
C GLY A 87 2.04 6.64 17.60
N TYR A 88 2.95 7.58 17.82
CA TYR A 88 2.64 8.91 18.39
C TYR A 88 1.92 8.83 19.73
N PHE A 89 2.21 7.79 20.54
CA PHE A 89 1.55 7.52 21.81
C PHE A 89 0.01 7.37 21.73
N LYS A 90 -0.51 7.05 20.53
CA LYS A 90 -1.93 6.76 20.31
C LYS A 90 -2.13 5.28 20.02
N PHE A 91 -3.06 4.67 20.75
CA PHE A 91 -3.47 3.29 20.49
C PHE A 91 -4.17 3.19 19.13
N ALA A 92 -3.84 2.15 18.36
CA ALA A 92 -4.51 1.82 17.12
C ALA A 92 -4.52 0.30 16.92
N MET A 93 -5.69 -0.25 16.63
CA MET A 93 -5.79 -1.61 16.13
C MET A 93 -5.21 -1.65 14.70
N LYS A 94 -4.33 -2.62 14.46
CA LYS A 94 -3.76 -2.85 13.13
C LYS A 94 -4.35 -4.10 12.50
N ASP A 95 -3.52 -5.09 12.16
CA ASP A 95 -4.04 -6.30 11.53
C ASP A 95 -4.65 -7.23 12.58
N VAL A 96 -5.94 -7.55 12.44
CA VAL A 96 -6.65 -8.53 13.27
C VAL A 96 -7.47 -9.41 12.33
N TYR A 97 -6.98 -10.62 12.07
CA TYR A 97 -7.63 -11.53 11.13
C TYR A 97 -7.38 -12.99 11.44
N VAL A 98 -8.24 -13.82 10.89
CA VAL A 98 -8.06 -15.27 10.75
C VAL A 98 -7.94 -15.59 9.27
N GLN A 99 -7.09 -16.54 8.93
CA GLN A 99 -6.96 -17.03 7.56
C GLN A 99 -6.88 -18.53 7.50
N TYR A 100 -7.39 -19.09 6.41
CA TYR A 100 -7.32 -20.50 6.06
C TYR A 100 -6.55 -20.66 4.76
N LYS A 101 -5.49 -21.48 4.77
CA LYS A 101 -4.74 -21.86 3.57
C LYS A 101 -5.27 -23.19 3.05
N PHE A 102 -5.92 -23.15 1.91
CA PHE A 102 -6.33 -24.37 1.21
C PHE A 102 -5.09 -25.18 0.81
N ASN A 103 -4.09 -24.46 0.27
CA ASN A 103 -2.76 -24.93 -0.11
C ASN A 103 -1.81 -23.72 -0.21
N ASP A 104 -0.58 -23.90 -0.71
CA ASP A 104 0.41 -22.81 -0.83
C ASP A 104 0.03 -21.71 -1.84
N ARG A 105 -0.96 -21.95 -2.70
CA ARG A 105 -1.39 -21.04 -3.75
C ARG A 105 -2.69 -20.31 -3.43
N HIS A 106 -3.51 -20.84 -2.54
CA HIS A 106 -4.87 -20.38 -2.28
C HIS A 106 -5.10 -20.13 -0.80
N LEU A 107 -5.55 -18.94 -0.45
CA LEU A 107 -5.92 -18.59 0.92
C LEU A 107 -7.21 -17.76 0.96
N LEU A 108 -7.93 -17.93 2.05
CA LEU A 108 -9.08 -17.11 2.43
C LEU A 108 -8.74 -16.40 3.75
N ARG A 109 -9.04 -15.11 3.85
CA ARG A 109 -8.81 -14.30 5.05
C ARG A 109 -10.06 -13.53 5.41
N LEU A 110 -10.38 -13.52 6.69
CA LEU A 110 -11.49 -12.76 7.26
C LEU A 110 -10.98 -11.92 8.44
N GLY A 111 -11.33 -10.65 8.50
CA GLY A 111 -10.97 -9.75 9.61
C GLY A 111 -10.62 -8.35 9.15
N TYR A 112 -9.85 -7.63 9.96
CA TYR A 112 -9.39 -6.27 9.73
C TYR A 112 -7.93 -6.27 9.29
N PHE A 113 -7.65 -5.87 8.06
CA PHE A 113 -6.31 -5.92 7.46
C PHE A 113 -6.20 -4.96 6.27
N ILE A 114 -4.96 -4.72 5.78
CA ILE A 114 -4.71 -3.94 4.57
C ILE A 114 -5.25 -4.70 3.36
N GLN A 115 -6.15 -4.08 2.61
CA GLN A 115 -6.72 -4.64 1.39
C GLN A 115 -5.66 -4.68 0.26
N GLN A 116 -5.73 -5.70 -0.59
CA GLN A 116 -4.76 -5.92 -1.68
C GLN A 116 -5.08 -5.04 -2.89
N PHE A 117 -4.77 -3.74 -2.82
CA PHE A 117 -5.00 -2.76 -3.88
C PHE A 117 -3.67 -2.18 -4.38
N GLY A 118 -3.22 -2.62 -5.57
CA GLY A 118 -1.99 -2.18 -6.19
C GLY A 118 -0.70 -2.61 -5.47
N LEU A 119 0.44 -2.15 -5.96
CA LEU A 119 1.76 -2.47 -5.42
C LEU A 119 1.98 -1.95 -3.99
N GLN A 120 1.41 -0.78 -3.64
CA GLN A 120 1.64 -0.21 -2.31
C GLN A 120 1.03 -1.06 -1.20
N ALA A 121 -0.06 -1.80 -1.48
CA ALA A 121 -0.67 -2.74 -0.54
C ALA A 121 0.15 -4.02 -0.34
N ALA A 122 1.05 -4.35 -1.26
CA ALA A 122 1.95 -5.50 -1.13
C ALA A 122 2.96 -5.33 0.02
N TYR A 123 3.20 -4.09 0.45
CA TYR A 123 4.26 -3.78 1.42
C TYR A 123 3.67 -3.35 2.76
N SER A 124 4.09 -4.02 3.83
CA SER A 124 3.91 -3.47 5.19
C SER A 124 4.75 -2.20 5.35
N LYS A 125 4.44 -1.36 6.36
CA LYS A 125 5.19 -0.12 6.61
C LYS A 125 6.70 -0.34 6.73
N SER A 126 7.13 -1.44 7.34
CA SER A 126 8.55 -1.79 7.50
C SER A 126 9.22 -2.34 6.25
N MET A 127 8.46 -2.64 5.21
CA MET A 127 8.98 -3.12 3.93
C MET A 127 9.03 -2.02 2.86
N LYS A 128 8.38 -0.88 3.11
CA LYS A 128 8.38 0.23 2.15
C LYS A 128 9.80 0.81 2.01
N PRO A 129 10.27 1.03 0.79
CA PRO A 129 11.63 1.53 0.54
C PRO A 129 11.76 3.04 0.73
N THR A 130 10.67 3.75 0.98
CA THR A 130 10.59 5.19 1.21
C THR A 130 10.06 5.50 2.61
N PHE A 131 10.19 6.76 3.07
CA PHE A 131 9.65 7.17 4.39
C PHE A 131 8.13 7.06 4.46
N GLU A 132 7.45 7.48 3.38
CA GLU A 132 6.00 7.47 3.25
C GLU A 132 5.56 6.82 1.94
N THR A 133 4.30 6.45 1.85
CA THR A 133 3.67 6.09 0.59
C THR A 133 3.64 7.28 -0.36
N PRO A 134 3.48 7.06 -1.68
CA PRO A 134 3.17 8.12 -2.62
C PRO A 134 2.01 8.99 -2.14
N VAL A 135 2.04 10.28 -2.43
CA VAL A 135 0.94 11.22 -2.10
C VAL A 135 -0.33 10.80 -2.84
N SER A 136 -0.19 10.33 -4.08
CA SER A 136 -1.28 9.79 -4.88
C SER A 136 -1.99 8.60 -4.21
N ASP A 137 -1.23 7.65 -3.65
CA ASP A 137 -1.78 6.53 -2.88
C ASP A 137 -2.49 7.00 -1.61
N SER A 138 -1.85 7.91 -0.88
CA SER A 138 -2.39 8.45 0.38
C SER A 138 -3.65 9.27 0.17
N TYR A 139 -3.70 10.14 -0.85
CA TYR A 139 -4.83 11.02 -1.13
C TYR A 139 -6.08 10.23 -1.53
N MET A 140 -5.92 9.24 -2.39
CA MET A 140 -7.04 8.43 -2.87
C MET A 140 -7.47 7.33 -1.88
N GLY A 141 -6.75 7.20 -0.75
CA GLY A 141 -7.05 6.19 0.26
C GLY A 141 -6.89 4.77 -0.26
N ALA A 142 -5.92 4.55 -1.13
CA ALA A 142 -5.79 3.31 -1.89
C ALA A 142 -5.28 2.11 -1.06
N THR A 143 -4.74 2.34 0.14
CA THR A 143 -4.21 1.26 1.01
C THR A 143 -4.73 1.32 2.44
N PRO A 144 -6.05 1.46 2.67
CA PRO A 144 -6.57 1.45 4.04
C PRO A 144 -6.63 0.04 4.61
N ARG A 145 -6.75 -0.03 5.94
CA ARG A 145 -7.26 -1.23 6.60
C ARG A 145 -8.77 -1.16 6.66
N GLU A 146 -9.41 -2.23 6.22
CA GLU A 146 -10.86 -2.40 6.34
C GLU A 146 -11.19 -3.79 6.88
N LEU A 147 -12.34 -3.91 7.52
CA LEU A 147 -12.95 -5.20 7.78
C LEU A 147 -13.33 -5.81 6.43
N GLY A 148 -12.98 -7.07 6.21
CA GLY A 148 -13.26 -7.70 4.92
C GLY A 148 -13.06 -9.20 4.89
N LEU A 149 -13.59 -9.78 3.84
CA LEU A 149 -13.32 -11.15 3.41
C LEU A 149 -12.48 -11.07 2.14
N MET A 150 -11.34 -11.75 2.12
CA MET A 150 -10.40 -11.72 1.01
C MET A 150 -10.01 -13.13 0.60
N TYR A 151 -10.10 -13.41 -0.69
CA TYR A 151 -9.52 -14.58 -1.32
C TYR A 151 -8.29 -14.18 -2.13
N ASN A 152 -7.16 -14.87 -1.92
CA ASN A 152 -5.95 -14.69 -2.72
C ASN A 152 -5.55 -16.00 -3.40
N MET A 153 -5.15 -15.86 -4.67
CA MET A 153 -4.55 -16.90 -5.49
C MET A 153 -3.18 -16.44 -5.98
N SER A 154 -2.14 -17.25 -5.77
CA SER A 154 -0.77 -16.97 -6.22
C SER A 154 -0.22 -18.14 -7.03
N LEU A 155 -0.30 -18.03 -8.35
CA LEU A 155 0.26 -18.97 -9.32
C LEU A 155 1.64 -18.49 -9.82
N PRO A 156 2.46 -19.30 -10.47
CA PRO A 156 3.77 -18.85 -10.96
C PRO A 156 3.71 -17.56 -11.80
N CYS A 157 2.80 -17.48 -12.77
CA CYS A 157 2.67 -16.33 -13.69
C CYS A 157 1.56 -15.35 -13.33
N TYR A 158 0.69 -15.65 -12.35
CA TYR A 158 -0.47 -14.85 -12.02
C TYR A 158 -0.63 -14.68 -10.52
N PHE A 159 -1.12 -13.52 -10.12
CA PHE A 159 -1.64 -13.28 -8.78
C PHE A 159 -3.02 -12.66 -8.90
N MET A 160 -3.95 -13.09 -8.05
CA MET A 160 -5.29 -12.52 -7.95
C MET A 160 -5.67 -12.36 -6.48
N GLY A 161 -6.16 -11.18 -6.13
CA GLY A 161 -6.81 -10.89 -4.86
C GLY A 161 -8.23 -10.39 -5.10
N LEU A 162 -9.22 -10.96 -4.42
CA LEU A 162 -10.61 -10.52 -4.46
C LEU A 162 -11.07 -10.27 -3.03
N SER A 163 -11.71 -9.13 -2.78
CA SER A 163 -12.19 -8.78 -1.44
C SER A 163 -13.60 -8.20 -1.47
N ALA A 164 -14.40 -8.54 -0.45
CA ALA A 164 -15.55 -7.74 -0.01
C ALA A 164 -15.11 -6.96 1.24
N THR A 165 -15.38 -5.65 1.27
CA THR A 165 -14.93 -4.73 2.33
C THR A 165 -16.11 -4.03 2.99
N PHE A 166 -15.99 -3.73 4.29
CA PHE A 166 -17.07 -3.20 5.14
C PHE A 166 -16.64 -1.94 5.92
N GLY A 167 -15.64 -1.21 5.40
CA GLY A 167 -15.13 0.01 5.99
C GLY A 167 -14.15 -0.19 7.14
N THR A 168 -13.73 0.92 7.74
CA THR A 168 -12.80 0.92 8.88
C THR A 168 -13.52 0.58 10.19
N ILE A 169 -12.77 0.21 11.24
CA ILE A 169 -13.36 -0.07 12.57
C ILE A 169 -14.09 1.17 13.11
N GLY A 170 -13.57 2.39 12.85
CA GLY A 170 -14.23 3.63 13.26
C GLY A 170 -15.58 3.86 12.57
N ASP A 171 -15.72 3.36 11.35
CA ASP A 171 -16.93 3.48 10.54
C ASP A 171 -17.98 2.40 10.85
N LEU A 172 -17.65 1.44 11.75
CA LEU A 172 -18.59 0.42 12.23
C LEU A 172 -19.32 0.83 13.51
N SER A 173 -19.00 1.98 14.11
CA SER A 173 -19.66 2.48 15.33
C SER A 173 -21.08 2.92 15.03
N ALA A 174 -22.07 2.19 15.53
CA ALA A 174 -23.50 2.51 15.37
C ALA A 174 -23.90 3.87 15.96
N GLU A 175 -23.13 4.42 16.89
CA GLU A 175 -23.36 5.74 17.45
C GLU A 175 -23.04 6.88 16.46
N LYS A 176 -22.05 6.66 15.59
CA LYS A 176 -21.51 7.67 14.68
C LYS A 176 -21.98 7.48 13.24
N VAL A 177 -22.36 6.29 12.86
CA VAL A 177 -22.61 5.86 11.49
C VAL A 177 -24.00 5.25 11.37
N THR A 178 -24.78 5.70 10.41
CA THR A 178 -26.09 5.09 10.09
C THR A 178 -25.94 3.92 9.12
N ARG A 179 -24.94 3.99 8.22
CA ARG A 179 -24.65 2.94 7.26
C ARG A 179 -23.15 2.93 6.97
N PRO A 180 -22.45 1.82 7.19
CA PRO A 180 -21.02 1.68 6.90
C PRO A 180 -20.76 1.72 5.39
N GLN A 181 -19.52 2.03 5.04
CA GLN A 181 -19.02 1.89 3.69
C GLN A 181 -18.93 0.40 3.33
N ILE A 182 -19.41 0.03 2.16
CA ILE A 182 -19.33 -1.34 1.64
C ILE A 182 -18.70 -1.28 0.27
N GLY A 183 -17.78 -2.21 -0.02
CA GLY A 183 -17.09 -2.25 -1.29
C GLY A 183 -16.70 -3.65 -1.76
N THR A 184 -16.34 -3.71 -3.02
CA THR A 184 -15.70 -4.88 -3.64
C THR A 184 -14.43 -4.44 -4.32
N LEU A 185 -13.38 -5.25 -4.14
CA LEU A 185 -12.05 -4.97 -4.62
C LEU A 185 -11.48 -6.17 -5.34
N GLY A 186 -10.85 -5.94 -6.50
CA GLY A 186 -10.09 -6.94 -7.21
C GLY A 186 -8.71 -6.41 -7.58
N ARG A 187 -7.68 -7.25 -7.45
CA ARG A 187 -6.33 -7.03 -8.00
C ARG A 187 -5.96 -8.24 -8.82
N PHE A 188 -5.57 -8.01 -10.07
CA PHE A 188 -5.04 -9.01 -10.98
C PHE A 188 -3.64 -8.62 -11.42
N VAL A 189 -2.70 -9.57 -11.37
CA VAL A 189 -1.30 -9.35 -11.76
C VAL A 189 -0.86 -10.46 -12.69
N TRP A 190 -0.31 -10.08 -13.83
CA TRP A 190 0.42 -10.96 -14.73
C TRP A 190 1.92 -10.73 -14.56
N ARG A 191 2.66 -11.81 -14.30
CA ARG A 191 4.10 -11.79 -14.01
C ARG A 191 4.83 -12.86 -14.80
N PRO A 192 5.02 -12.64 -16.11
CA PRO A 192 5.66 -13.61 -17.00
C PRO A 192 7.09 -13.95 -16.58
N VAL A 193 7.77 -13.03 -15.87
CA VAL A 193 9.08 -13.26 -15.28
C VAL A 193 9.02 -12.85 -13.81
N ALA A 194 9.22 -13.81 -12.91
CA ALA A 194 9.16 -13.58 -11.47
C ALA A 194 10.18 -14.47 -10.73
N ARG A 195 11.46 -14.20 -11.00
CA ARG A 195 12.60 -14.93 -10.41
C ARG A 195 13.60 -13.98 -9.79
N GLU A 196 14.51 -14.50 -9.00
CA GLU A 196 15.63 -13.73 -8.48
C GLU A 196 16.44 -13.13 -9.64
N GLY A 197 16.73 -11.85 -9.56
CA GLY A 197 17.49 -11.11 -10.56
C GLY A 197 16.72 -10.69 -11.80
N ALA A 198 15.46 -11.11 -11.98
CA ALA A 198 14.62 -10.64 -13.09
C ALA A 198 13.14 -10.71 -12.75
N VAL A 199 12.46 -9.58 -12.81
CA VAL A 199 11.01 -9.48 -12.64
C VAL A 199 10.44 -8.63 -13.77
N ALA A 200 9.36 -9.11 -14.37
CA ALA A 200 8.49 -8.33 -15.24
C ALA A 200 7.05 -8.61 -14.83
N GLN A 201 6.37 -7.58 -14.34
CA GLN A 201 5.02 -7.66 -13.82
C GLN A 201 4.22 -6.47 -14.30
N VAL A 202 3.00 -6.73 -14.72
CA VAL A 202 1.95 -5.73 -14.91
C VAL A 202 0.70 -6.19 -14.19
N GLY A 203 -0.06 -5.24 -13.68
CA GLY A 203 -1.31 -5.57 -12.98
C GLY A 203 -2.31 -4.44 -13.05
N VAL A 204 -3.50 -4.72 -12.59
CA VAL A 204 -4.58 -3.75 -12.44
C VAL A 204 -5.39 -4.08 -11.19
N SER A 205 -5.76 -3.05 -10.47
CA SER A 205 -6.74 -3.17 -9.38
C SER A 205 -7.93 -2.26 -9.65
N ALA A 206 -9.09 -2.70 -9.20
CA ALA A 206 -10.31 -1.89 -9.21
C ALA A 206 -11.01 -2.04 -7.86
N TRP A 207 -11.52 -0.92 -7.35
CA TRP A 207 -12.25 -0.86 -6.08
C TRP A 207 -13.52 -0.06 -6.26
N TYR A 208 -14.65 -0.69 -6.07
CA TYR A 208 -15.96 -0.05 -6.09
C TYR A 208 -16.53 0.00 -4.69
N GLN A 209 -16.91 1.20 -4.22
CA GLN A 209 -17.35 1.42 -2.84
C GLN A 209 -18.61 2.29 -2.79
N SER A 210 -19.49 2.00 -1.81
CA SER A 210 -20.53 2.93 -1.39
C SER A 210 -19.95 4.03 -0.50
N PRO A 211 -20.60 5.21 -0.42
CA PRO A 211 -20.17 6.24 0.52
C PRO A 211 -20.45 5.84 1.97
N LEU A 212 -19.77 6.54 2.89
CA LEU A 212 -20.04 6.47 4.32
C LEU A 212 -21.21 7.39 4.68
N TYR A 213 -22.19 6.88 5.44
CA TYR A 213 -23.32 7.64 5.93
C TYR A 213 -23.17 7.90 7.44
N LYS A 214 -22.77 9.14 7.79
CA LYS A 214 -22.59 9.56 9.19
C LYS A 214 -23.87 10.15 9.75
N ARG A 215 -24.13 9.92 11.05
CA ARG A 215 -25.26 10.54 11.77
C ARG A 215 -25.15 12.07 11.86
N SER A 216 -23.90 12.59 11.89
CA SER A 216 -23.61 14.03 11.91
C SER A 216 -23.83 14.74 10.56
N ASN A 217 -24.00 13.98 9.47
CA ASN A 217 -24.30 14.60 8.19
C ASN A 217 -25.77 15.04 8.18
N GLU A 218 -25.99 16.32 7.93
CA GLU A 218 -27.34 16.82 7.67
C GLU A 218 -28.01 15.98 6.58
N ASP A 219 -29.26 15.58 6.78
CA ASP A 219 -30.07 14.76 5.87
C ASP A 219 -29.57 13.31 5.63
N GLY A 220 -28.67 12.76 6.46
CA GLY A 220 -28.21 11.37 6.33
C GLY A 220 -27.55 11.03 4.99
N LYS A 221 -26.84 11.99 4.39
CA LYS A 221 -26.21 11.85 3.06
C LYS A 221 -24.88 11.17 3.12
N GLY A 222 -24.55 10.43 2.05
CA GLY A 222 -23.26 9.81 1.88
C GLY A 222 -22.14 10.84 1.69
N SER A 223 -20.95 10.52 2.25
CA SER A 223 -19.76 11.36 2.13
C SER A 223 -18.50 10.54 1.89
N PHE A 224 -17.52 11.18 1.24
CA PHE A 224 -16.14 10.72 1.19
C PHE A 224 -15.21 11.84 1.67
N ASN A 225 -14.13 11.45 2.34
CA ASN A 225 -13.06 12.35 2.76
C ASN A 225 -11.74 11.85 2.18
N PHE A 226 -11.10 12.68 1.37
CA PHE A 226 -9.79 12.41 0.80
C PHE A 226 -8.78 13.35 1.41
N SER A 227 -7.62 12.86 1.80
CA SER A 227 -6.56 13.73 2.31
C SER A 227 -5.20 13.06 2.23
N ALA A 228 -4.17 13.87 1.99
CA ALA A 228 -2.78 13.48 2.16
C ALA A 228 -2.04 14.55 2.96
N ASN A 229 -1.16 14.11 3.84
CA ASN A 229 -0.21 15.00 4.51
C ASN A 229 1.04 15.18 3.65
N TYR A 230 1.84 16.20 3.94
CA TYR A 230 3.21 16.24 3.46
C TYR A 230 3.92 14.94 3.82
N PRO A 231 4.77 14.40 2.93
CA PRO A 231 5.31 13.06 3.05
C PRO A 231 6.44 12.95 4.09
N THR A 232 6.09 13.30 5.32
CA THR A 232 6.91 13.21 6.54
C THR A 232 6.07 12.70 7.70
N ARG A 233 6.73 12.07 8.68
CA ARG A 233 6.08 11.58 9.90
C ARG A 233 6.27 12.49 11.11
N VAL A 234 7.18 13.45 11.02
CA VAL A 234 7.47 14.36 12.14
C VAL A 234 6.43 15.47 12.21
N ALA A 235 6.32 16.30 11.18
CA ALA A 235 5.26 17.30 11.09
C ALA A 235 4.07 16.77 10.27
N LYS A 236 2.87 16.78 10.86
CA LYS A 236 1.63 16.27 10.24
C LYS A 236 0.81 17.40 9.61
N VAL A 237 1.42 18.13 8.71
CA VAL A 237 0.75 19.20 7.96
C VAL A 237 -0.04 18.57 6.79
N LYS A 238 -1.31 18.90 6.67
CA LYS A 238 -2.11 18.48 5.50
C LYS A 238 -1.60 19.19 4.25
N MET A 239 -1.41 18.41 3.20
CA MET A 239 -0.98 18.89 1.88
C MET A 239 -2.15 19.00 0.90
N LEU A 240 -2.97 17.96 0.86
CA LEU A 240 -4.15 17.87 -0.01
C LEU A 240 -5.36 17.48 0.82
N GLY A 241 -6.56 17.92 0.41
CA GLY A 241 -7.78 17.53 1.10
C GLY A 241 -9.05 17.94 0.39
N ALA A 242 -10.00 17.02 0.30
CA ALA A 242 -11.34 17.24 -0.19
C ALA A 242 -12.37 16.47 0.64
N THR A 243 -13.49 17.12 0.95
CA THR A 243 -14.65 16.49 1.57
C THR A 243 -15.83 16.58 0.61
N LEU A 244 -16.27 15.42 0.14
CA LEU A 244 -17.41 15.32 -0.77
C LEU A 244 -18.67 14.99 0.01
N GLN A 245 -19.62 15.91 0.00
CA GLN A 245 -21.00 15.70 0.47
C GLN A 245 -21.89 15.25 -0.68
N HIS A 246 -23.04 14.65 -0.37
CA HIS A 246 -23.97 14.11 -1.35
C HIS A 246 -23.32 13.10 -2.31
N ALA A 247 -22.33 12.37 -1.81
CA ALA A 247 -21.62 11.40 -2.59
C ALA A 247 -22.47 10.16 -2.88
N GLY A 248 -22.37 9.68 -4.09
CA GLY A 248 -22.79 8.36 -4.52
C GLY A 248 -21.61 7.38 -4.46
N ASN A 249 -21.62 6.37 -5.33
CA ASN A 249 -20.55 5.37 -5.33
C ASN A 249 -19.24 5.91 -5.92
N GLN A 250 -18.15 5.39 -5.40
CA GLN A 250 -16.78 5.61 -5.88
C GLN A 250 -16.30 4.43 -6.71
N LEU A 251 -15.59 4.72 -7.77
CA LEU A 251 -14.75 3.77 -8.51
C LEU A 251 -13.31 4.26 -8.45
N LEU A 252 -12.40 3.42 -7.96
CA LEU A 252 -10.96 3.65 -7.97
C LEU A 252 -10.29 2.55 -8.78
N VAL A 253 -9.45 2.93 -9.76
CA VAL A 253 -8.73 2.00 -10.64
C VAL A 253 -7.25 2.35 -10.62
N THR A 254 -6.38 1.33 -10.57
CA THR A 254 -4.93 1.52 -10.65
C THR A 254 -4.27 0.42 -11.49
N PRO A 255 -3.72 0.74 -12.67
CA PRO A 255 -2.71 -0.07 -13.30
C PRO A 255 -1.38 0.03 -12.57
N GLU A 256 -0.61 -1.05 -12.57
CA GLU A 256 0.69 -1.17 -11.90
C GLU A 256 1.74 -1.80 -12.81
N LEU A 257 2.99 -1.36 -12.65
CA LEU A 257 4.16 -1.88 -13.34
C LEU A 257 5.28 -2.13 -12.33
N LEU A 258 5.89 -3.31 -12.38
CA LEU A 258 7.09 -3.65 -11.63
C LEU A 258 8.06 -4.37 -12.56
N LEU A 259 9.22 -3.76 -12.75
CA LEU A 259 10.34 -4.35 -13.49
C LEU A 259 11.54 -4.46 -12.58
N SER A 260 12.31 -5.52 -12.67
CA SER A 260 13.66 -5.55 -12.10
C SER A 260 14.61 -6.37 -12.96
N TYR A 261 15.86 -5.90 -12.97
CA TYR A 261 16.95 -6.64 -13.58
C TYR A 261 18.22 -6.46 -12.76
N LYS A 262 18.72 -7.57 -12.20
CA LYS A 262 19.86 -7.56 -11.30
C LYS A 262 19.65 -6.52 -10.17
N ARG A 263 20.53 -5.51 -10.11
CA ARG A 263 20.57 -4.46 -9.08
C ARG A 263 19.58 -3.32 -9.29
N PHE A 264 18.85 -3.29 -10.39
CA PHE A 264 17.94 -2.22 -10.73
C PHE A 264 16.49 -2.69 -10.66
N ALA A 265 15.62 -1.81 -10.17
CA ALA A 265 14.19 -2.02 -10.27
C ALA A 265 13.44 -0.71 -10.54
N LEU A 266 12.27 -0.84 -11.16
CA LEU A 266 11.32 0.23 -11.42
C LEU A 266 9.96 -0.19 -10.90
N GLN A 267 9.34 0.67 -10.12
CA GLN A 267 7.94 0.55 -9.68
C GLN A 267 7.16 1.77 -10.13
N SER A 268 5.95 1.54 -10.64
CA SER A 268 5.05 2.62 -11.03
C SER A 268 3.60 2.19 -10.84
N GLN A 269 2.75 3.15 -10.49
CA GLN A 269 1.29 3.03 -10.53
C GLN A 269 0.69 4.34 -11.01
N TYR A 270 -0.42 4.23 -11.72
CA TYR A 270 -1.32 5.34 -12.00
C TYR A 270 -2.62 5.10 -11.25
N TYR A 271 -3.23 6.13 -10.71
CA TYR A 271 -4.49 6.10 -9.99
C TYR A 271 -5.52 6.96 -10.72
N TYR A 272 -6.70 6.43 -10.92
CA TYR A 272 -7.87 7.15 -11.39
C TYR A 272 -9.03 6.89 -10.45
N MET A 273 -9.67 7.96 -9.97
CA MET A 273 -10.81 7.91 -9.09
C MET A 273 -11.96 8.69 -9.68
N ASN A 274 -13.16 8.11 -9.64
CA ASN A 274 -14.41 8.78 -9.97
C ASN A 274 -15.42 8.58 -8.84
N VAL A 275 -16.01 9.67 -8.36
CA VAL A 275 -17.05 9.67 -7.33
C VAL A 275 -18.31 10.31 -7.91
N ARG A 276 -19.38 9.53 -8.01
CA ARG A 276 -20.70 10.05 -8.37
C ARG A 276 -21.20 10.97 -7.27
N ARG A 277 -21.91 12.04 -7.63
CA ARG A 277 -22.54 12.97 -6.69
C ARG A 277 -24.01 13.15 -7.04
N HIS A 278 -24.84 13.40 -6.02
CA HIS A 278 -26.28 13.65 -6.17
C HIS A 278 -26.59 15.15 -6.19
N ARG A 279 -27.87 15.52 -6.34
CA ARG A 279 -28.39 16.89 -6.34
C ARG A 279 -27.86 17.78 -7.48
N GLY A 280 -27.63 17.22 -8.66
CA GLY A 280 -27.13 17.97 -9.80
C GLY A 280 -25.66 18.39 -9.69
N LEU A 281 -24.94 17.96 -8.64
CA LEU A 281 -23.52 18.22 -8.53
C LEU A 281 -22.73 17.37 -9.55
N PRO A 282 -21.67 17.95 -10.16
CA PRO A 282 -20.85 17.22 -11.11
C PRO A 282 -20.13 16.05 -10.42
N ALA A 283 -19.91 14.94 -11.14
CA ALA A 283 -19.04 13.89 -10.65
C ALA A 283 -17.66 14.46 -10.33
N TYR A 284 -17.06 13.96 -9.25
CA TYR A 284 -15.70 14.31 -8.87
C TYR A 284 -14.71 13.30 -9.42
N GLU A 285 -13.62 13.80 -9.98
CA GLU A 285 -12.52 12.97 -10.49
C GLU A 285 -11.21 13.40 -9.84
N ALA A 286 -10.36 12.41 -9.55
CA ALA A 286 -8.99 12.64 -9.13
C ALA A 286 -8.07 11.64 -9.83
N GLN A 287 -6.82 12.03 -10.03
CA GLN A 287 -5.80 11.18 -10.63
C GLN A 287 -4.44 11.43 -10.02
N GLY A 288 -3.57 10.46 -10.15
CA GLY A 288 -2.19 10.58 -9.70
C GLY A 288 -1.34 9.45 -10.25
N ALA A 289 -0.02 9.62 -10.17
CA ALA A 289 0.92 8.60 -10.58
C ALA A 289 2.22 8.75 -9.82
N TYR A 290 2.89 7.64 -9.60
CA TYR A 290 4.26 7.66 -9.13
C TYR A 290 5.16 6.76 -9.96
N VAL A 291 6.45 7.11 -9.99
CA VAL A 291 7.52 6.29 -10.54
C VAL A 291 8.66 6.27 -9.54
N TRP A 292 9.12 5.06 -9.19
CA TRP A 292 10.27 4.84 -8.31
C TRP A 292 11.33 4.03 -9.03
N LEU A 293 12.56 4.53 -9.01
CA LEU A 293 13.76 3.83 -9.48
C LEU A 293 14.55 3.37 -8.28
N HIS A 294 14.94 2.12 -8.26
CA HIS A 294 15.68 1.46 -7.20
C HIS A 294 17.02 0.98 -7.72
N CYS A 295 18.06 1.08 -6.90
CA CYS A 295 19.38 0.54 -7.19
C CYS A 295 20.03 -0.02 -5.92
N LEU A 296 20.49 -1.28 -5.98
CA LEU A 296 21.32 -1.90 -4.95
C LEU A 296 22.78 -1.50 -5.19
N LEU A 297 23.31 -0.60 -4.36
CA LEU A 297 24.70 -0.11 -4.49
C LEU A 297 25.70 -1.09 -3.90
N LEU A 298 25.41 -1.65 -2.72
CA LEU A 298 26.26 -2.57 -1.98
C LEU A 298 25.42 -3.76 -1.49
N GLY A 299 26.05 -4.88 -1.20
CA GLY A 299 25.42 -6.08 -0.64
C GLY A 299 24.80 -6.97 -1.71
N ASP A 300 23.47 -7.14 -1.67
CA ASP A 300 22.77 -8.02 -2.62
C ASP A 300 23.08 -7.64 -4.08
N SER A 301 23.27 -8.65 -4.91
CA SER A 301 23.57 -8.49 -6.34
C SER A 301 22.30 -8.39 -7.20
N SER A 302 21.14 -8.71 -6.62
CA SER A 302 19.86 -8.72 -7.33
C SER A 302 18.67 -8.60 -6.40
N TYR A 303 17.57 -8.05 -6.93
CA TYR A 303 16.28 -8.07 -6.25
C TYR A 303 15.66 -9.46 -6.26
N LYS A 304 15.02 -9.82 -5.13
CA LYS A 304 14.20 -11.02 -4.97
C LYS A 304 12.73 -10.66 -5.11
N TYR A 305 11.95 -11.63 -5.55
CA TYR A 305 10.51 -11.47 -5.69
C TYR A 305 9.76 -12.16 -4.54
N ALA A 306 8.68 -11.54 -4.06
CA ALA A 306 7.78 -12.08 -3.03
C ALA A 306 6.43 -12.48 -3.66
N PRO A 307 6.26 -13.75 -4.08
CA PRO A 307 5.11 -14.21 -4.86
C PRO A 307 3.76 -14.04 -4.15
N SER A 308 3.74 -14.19 -2.83
CA SER A 308 2.51 -14.16 -2.02
C SER A 308 1.85 -12.78 -1.93
N VAL A 309 2.61 -11.72 -2.27
CA VAL A 309 2.13 -10.33 -2.25
C VAL A 309 2.26 -9.64 -3.62
N ALA A 310 2.82 -10.34 -4.61
CA ALA A 310 3.13 -9.83 -5.94
C ALA A 310 3.91 -8.51 -5.89
N GLY A 311 5.12 -8.55 -5.30
CA GLY A 311 6.00 -7.39 -5.13
C GLY A 311 7.45 -7.80 -4.88
N LEU A 312 8.37 -6.84 -4.74
CA LEU A 312 9.75 -7.12 -4.38
C LEU A 312 9.88 -7.55 -2.92
N ALA A 313 10.77 -8.47 -2.64
CA ALA A 313 11.18 -8.77 -1.27
C ALA A 313 12.10 -7.66 -0.74
N THR A 314 12.14 -7.51 0.59
CA THR A 314 13.10 -6.62 1.24
C THR A 314 14.53 -7.10 0.95
N PRO A 315 15.47 -6.20 0.60
CA PRO A 315 16.88 -6.54 0.47
C PRO A 315 17.47 -7.19 1.72
N GLY A 316 18.50 -7.99 1.52
CA GLY A 316 19.20 -8.73 2.57
C GLY A 316 20.09 -7.87 3.46
N PRO A 317 20.69 -8.46 4.50
CA PRO A 317 21.61 -7.78 5.40
C PRO A 317 22.83 -7.18 4.69
N LYS A 318 23.39 -6.11 5.25
CA LYS A 318 24.57 -5.37 4.74
C LYS A 318 24.38 -4.83 3.31
N THR A 319 23.11 -4.62 2.90
CA THR A 319 22.76 -4.04 1.59
C THR A 319 22.48 -2.56 1.72
N LEU A 320 23.02 -1.75 0.79
CA LEU A 320 22.68 -0.35 0.59
C LEU A 320 21.85 -0.22 -0.68
N GLU A 321 20.63 0.25 -0.53
CA GLU A 321 19.69 0.55 -1.61
C GLU A 321 19.51 2.06 -1.73
N VAL A 322 19.49 2.58 -2.95
CA VAL A 322 19.03 3.94 -3.27
C VAL A 322 17.69 3.85 -3.99
N VAL A 323 16.76 4.70 -3.59
CA VAL A 323 15.48 4.86 -4.24
C VAL A 323 15.25 6.31 -4.57
N ALA A 324 15.08 6.62 -5.85
CA ALA A 324 14.71 7.94 -6.34
C ALA A 324 13.28 7.86 -6.91
N GLY A 325 12.48 8.89 -6.69
CA GLY A 325 11.10 8.86 -7.15
C GLY A 325 10.48 10.21 -7.41
N TYR A 326 9.44 10.17 -8.22
CA TYR A 326 8.55 11.29 -8.52
C TYR A 326 7.11 10.84 -8.28
N ASP A 327 6.29 11.74 -7.70
CA ASP A 327 4.86 11.55 -7.48
C ASP A 327 4.10 12.80 -7.94
N TYR A 328 3.01 12.57 -8.65
CA TYR A 328 2.05 13.59 -9.07
C TYR A 328 0.66 13.21 -8.57
N THR A 329 -0.06 14.17 -8.01
CA THR A 329 -1.46 14.00 -7.61
C THR A 329 -2.27 15.22 -8.02
N ASN A 330 -3.41 15.00 -8.63
CA ASN A 330 -4.42 16.02 -8.89
C ASN A 330 -5.74 15.61 -8.24
N GLY A 331 -6.07 16.27 -7.13
CA GLY A 331 -7.33 16.16 -6.40
C GLY A 331 -8.29 17.32 -6.67
N SER A 332 -7.94 18.26 -7.57
CA SER A 332 -8.81 19.38 -7.93
C SER A 332 -9.60 19.04 -9.19
N HIS A 333 -10.92 19.19 -9.13
CA HIS A 333 -11.81 18.95 -10.25
C HIS A 333 -13.10 19.79 -10.10
N LYS A 334 -13.38 20.66 -11.08
CA LYS A 334 -14.56 21.55 -11.12
C LYS A 334 -14.70 22.38 -9.84
N ASP A 335 -15.74 22.11 -9.05
CA ASP A 335 -16.08 22.80 -7.80
C ASP A 335 -15.27 22.33 -6.57
N VAL A 336 -14.38 21.37 -6.74
CA VAL A 336 -13.60 20.79 -5.64
C VAL A 336 -12.12 21.14 -5.78
N HIS A 337 -11.58 21.89 -4.81
CA HIS A 337 -10.18 22.29 -4.73
C HIS A 337 -9.40 21.39 -3.77
N GLY A 338 -9.28 20.10 -4.15
CA GLY A 338 -8.59 19.08 -3.34
C GLY A 338 -7.07 19.23 -3.33
N GLY A 339 -6.53 19.98 -4.28
CA GLY A 339 -5.11 20.29 -4.41
C GLY A 339 -4.40 19.49 -5.50
N ILE A 340 -3.33 20.08 -6.03
CA ILE A 340 -2.41 19.47 -7.00
C ILE A 340 -1.04 19.42 -6.36
N SER A 341 -0.42 18.24 -6.32
CA SER A 341 0.92 18.06 -5.76
C SER A 341 1.91 17.50 -6.75
N ASN A 342 3.16 17.90 -6.56
CA ASN A 342 4.34 17.31 -7.18
C ASN A 342 5.38 17.08 -6.09
N ASP A 343 6.00 15.91 -6.10
CA ASP A 343 7.07 15.63 -5.17
C ASP A 343 8.18 14.80 -5.82
N VAL A 344 9.41 15.11 -5.44
CA VAL A 344 10.61 14.40 -5.87
C VAL A 344 11.37 13.96 -4.62
N HIS A 345 11.90 12.75 -4.60
CA HIS A 345 12.65 12.28 -3.44
C HIS A 345 13.81 11.36 -3.82
N VAL A 346 14.78 11.31 -2.90
CA VAL A 346 15.84 10.32 -2.89
C VAL A 346 15.97 9.77 -1.47
N SER A 347 16.07 8.45 -1.34
CA SER A 347 16.23 7.75 -0.06
C SER A 347 17.37 6.74 -0.15
N PHE A 348 18.23 6.72 0.86
CA PHE A 348 19.31 5.76 1.06
C PHE A 348 18.89 4.82 2.19
N ASN A 349 18.77 3.53 1.88
CA ASN A 349 18.33 2.49 2.81
C ASN A 349 19.51 1.54 3.09
N TYR A 350 20.04 1.56 4.30
CA TYR A 350 21.06 0.62 4.70
C TYR A 350 20.45 -0.47 5.60
N TYR A 351 20.33 -1.66 5.06
CA TYR A 351 19.83 -2.86 5.74
C TYR A 351 20.95 -3.47 6.58
N ILE A 352 21.13 -3.00 7.82
CA ILE A 352 22.23 -3.40 8.71
C ILE A 352 22.20 -4.91 8.95
N ASN A 353 21.03 -5.44 9.29
CA ASN A 353 20.78 -6.86 9.44
C ASN A 353 19.27 -7.14 9.18
N LYS A 354 18.81 -8.37 9.41
CA LYS A 354 17.40 -8.75 9.19
C LYS A 354 16.40 -8.00 10.09
N TYR A 355 16.85 -7.34 11.15
CA TYR A 355 16.03 -6.63 12.12
C TYR A 355 16.15 -5.11 12.04
N LEU A 356 17.33 -4.59 11.69
CA LEU A 356 17.67 -3.17 11.74
C LEU A 356 17.89 -2.58 10.35
N LEU A 357 17.29 -1.41 10.12
CA LEU A 357 17.48 -0.57 8.94
C LEU A 357 17.72 0.87 9.38
N ALA A 358 18.73 1.51 8.78
CA ALA A 358 18.91 2.95 8.82
C ALA A 358 18.52 3.55 7.47
N ARG A 359 17.81 4.68 7.48
CA ARG A 359 17.39 5.40 6.27
C ARG A 359 17.73 6.88 6.40
N LEU A 360 18.28 7.46 5.35
CA LEU A 360 18.44 8.89 5.17
C LEU A 360 17.79 9.29 3.86
N GLY A 361 17.15 10.45 3.79
CA GLY A 361 16.54 10.89 2.54
C GLY A 361 16.28 12.38 2.49
N TRP A 362 16.17 12.86 1.28
CA TRP A 362 15.72 14.19 0.94
C TRP A 362 14.45 14.11 0.09
N ARG A 363 13.55 15.07 0.29
CA ARG A 363 12.32 15.20 -0.49
C ARG A 363 11.98 16.68 -0.69
N TYR A 364 11.65 17.04 -1.91
CA TYR A 364 11.00 18.30 -2.23
C TYR A 364 9.55 18.03 -2.54
N ALA A 365 8.63 18.64 -1.79
CA ALA A 365 7.20 18.48 -1.95
C ALA A 365 6.51 19.83 -2.14
N MET A 366 5.69 19.95 -3.17
CA MET A 366 4.95 21.15 -3.52
C MET A 366 3.46 20.82 -3.69
N ALA A 367 2.60 21.68 -3.15
CA ALA A 367 1.16 21.65 -3.40
C ALA A 367 0.63 23.05 -3.79
N ARG A 368 -0.42 23.06 -4.60
CA ARG A 368 -1.15 24.25 -5.01
C ARG A 368 -2.63 23.92 -5.18
N ASP A 369 -3.48 24.94 -5.24
CA ASP A 369 -4.94 24.82 -5.40
C ASP A 369 -5.55 23.88 -4.35
N SER A 370 -5.01 23.94 -3.12
CA SER A 370 -5.42 23.05 -2.03
C SER A 370 -6.21 23.81 -0.97
N GLN A 371 -7.47 23.43 -0.82
CA GLN A 371 -8.33 23.93 0.25
C GLN A 371 -7.74 23.65 1.63
N ALA A 372 -6.99 22.54 1.78
CA ALA A 372 -6.34 22.19 3.04
C ALA A 372 -5.21 23.15 3.44
N LEU A 373 -4.69 23.95 2.50
CA LEU A 373 -3.63 24.92 2.70
C LEU A 373 -4.12 26.38 2.70
N MET A 374 -5.43 26.61 2.51
CA MET A 374 -5.95 27.99 2.36
C MET A 374 -5.74 28.83 3.60
N ALA A 375 -6.02 28.30 4.79
CA ALA A 375 -5.96 29.05 6.04
C ALA A 375 -4.52 29.49 6.40
N ASP A 376 -3.55 28.58 6.23
CA ASP A 376 -2.19 28.81 6.72
C ASP A 376 -1.22 29.29 5.62
N PHE A 377 -1.51 28.97 4.35
CA PHE A 377 -0.58 29.16 3.24
C PHE A 377 -1.18 29.73 1.96
N GLY A 378 -2.43 30.23 2.02
CA GLY A 378 -3.09 30.78 0.82
C GLY A 378 -3.30 29.78 -0.31
N GLY A 379 -3.45 28.50 0.02
CA GLY A 379 -3.72 27.41 -0.95
C GLY A 379 -2.49 26.86 -1.68
N ARG A 380 -1.27 27.35 -1.38
CA ARG A 380 -0.04 26.93 -2.04
C ARG A 380 1.13 26.90 -1.05
N HIS A 381 1.89 25.82 -1.09
CA HIS A 381 3.09 25.70 -0.26
C HIS A 381 4.09 24.68 -0.85
N HIS A 382 5.38 24.85 -0.56
CA HIS A 382 6.44 23.93 -0.89
C HIS A 382 7.45 23.82 0.25
N VAL A 383 8.10 22.68 0.37
CA VAL A 383 9.09 22.42 1.43
C VAL A 383 10.13 21.41 0.98
N ASN A 384 11.39 21.65 1.38
CA ASN A 384 12.43 20.64 1.37
C ASN A 384 12.43 19.93 2.72
N ILE A 385 12.47 18.62 2.70
CA ILE A 385 12.43 17.76 3.88
C ILE A 385 13.67 16.86 3.86
N ILE A 386 14.55 17.03 4.85
CA ILE A 386 15.64 16.10 5.11
C ILE A 386 15.20 15.21 6.25
N GLN A 387 15.23 13.88 6.05
CA GLN A 387 14.67 12.91 6.99
C GLN A 387 15.67 11.81 7.30
N ALA A 388 15.66 11.35 8.54
CA ALA A 388 16.38 10.16 8.98
C ALA A 388 15.42 9.19 9.70
N ARG A 389 15.65 7.88 9.56
CA ARG A 389 14.88 6.84 10.26
C ARG A 389 15.81 5.75 10.74
N ILE A 390 15.57 5.33 11.98
CA ILE A 390 16.01 4.02 12.46
C ILE A 390 14.79 3.14 12.61
N GLN A 391 14.84 1.97 12.00
CA GLN A 391 13.76 1.00 12.04
C GLN A 391 14.24 -0.31 12.62
N PHE A 392 13.49 -0.82 13.58
CA PHE A 392 13.62 -2.17 14.12
C PHE A 392 12.37 -2.98 13.81
N ARG A 393 12.56 -4.28 13.45
CA ARG A 393 11.46 -5.23 13.24
C ARG A 393 11.94 -6.66 13.49
N PHE A 394 11.07 -7.50 14.03
CA PHE A 394 11.28 -8.95 14.08
C PHE A 394 9.96 -9.71 13.92
#